data_ac678a59da7d98fe0f0c8bd65bc63b34
#
_entry.id   ac678a59da7d98fe0f0c8bd65bc63b34
#
_cell.length_a   1.000
_cell.length_b   1.000
_cell.length_c   1.000
_cell.angle_alpha   90.00
_cell.angle_beta   90.00
_cell.angle_gamma   90.00
#
_symmetry.space_group_name_H-M   'P 1'
#
loop_
_entity.id
_entity.type
_entity.pdbx_description
1 polymer ?
#
loop_
_entity_poly.entity_id
_entity_poly.type
_entity_poly.pdbx_seq_one_letter_code
_entity_poly.pdbx_strand_id
1 'polypeptide(L)'
;RGYFMETYNYNDFKEAGIDVQFVQDNQSASKKGVLRGLHFQINYPQDKLVRVVNGEVFDVAVDLREGSKTYGKWFGVLLSAENKKQFFIPKNFAHGFIVLSDYAEFAYKCTDFYHPNDEGGLYFDDPEIGVEWPMPEGMTKEDLIISEKDHKWGGIKDLKK
;
A
#
# COMPACT_ATOMS: atom_id res chain seq x y z
N ARG A 1 13.45 -27.73 -10.34
CA ARG A 1 14.28 -26.64 -10.86
C ARG A 1 13.84 -25.26 -10.34
N GLY A 2 12.59 -25.05 -10.00
CA GLY A 2 12.02 -23.80 -9.58
C GLY A 2 10.65 -23.59 -10.23
N TYR A 3 10.31 -22.34 -10.53
CA TYR A 3 9.02 -22.03 -11.15
C TYR A 3 9.19 -20.95 -12.21
N PHE A 4 8.19 -20.85 -13.06
CA PHE A 4 8.00 -19.76 -14.00
C PHE A 4 6.55 -19.31 -13.85
N MET A 5 6.34 -18.00 -13.75
CA MET A 5 4.97 -17.49 -13.67
C MET A 5 4.87 -16.15 -14.38
N GLU A 6 3.73 -15.91 -14.98
CA GLU A 6 3.35 -14.62 -15.52
C GLU A 6 2.79 -13.78 -14.37
N THR A 7 3.43 -12.67 -14.08
CA THR A 7 3.04 -11.84 -12.93
C THR A 7 2.00 -10.79 -13.29
N TYR A 8 1.88 -10.45 -14.57
CA TYR A 8 0.87 -9.53 -15.04
C TYR A 8 0.61 -9.78 -16.53
N ASN A 9 -0.68 -9.78 -16.89
CA ASN A 9 -1.12 -9.87 -18.28
C ASN A 9 -2.36 -9.00 -18.41
N TYR A 10 -2.29 -8.00 -19.28
CA TYR A 10 -3.39 -7.02 -19.42
C TYR A 10 -4.72 -7.70 -19.74
N ASN A 11 -4.73 -8.66 -20.66
CA ASN A 11 -5.97 -9.31 -21.06
C ASN A 11 -6.62 -10.10 -19.94
N ASP A 12 -5.82 -10.81 -19.14
CA ASP A 12 -6.32 -11.59 -18.01
C ASP A 12 -6.88 -10.69 -16.91
N PHE A 13 -6.19 -9.59 -16.64
CA PHE A 13 -6.64 -8.62 -15.63
C PHE A 13 -7.90 -7.90 -16.08
N LYS A 14 -7.96 -7.53 -17.36
CA LYS A 14 -9.15 -6.90 -17.96
C LYS A 14 -10.36 -7.81 -17.82
N GLU A 15 -10.20 -9.09 -18.14
CA GLU A 15 -11.27 -10.09 -18.04
C GLU A 15 -11.73 -10.24 -16.59
N ALA A 16 -10.80 -10.12 -15.63
CA ALA A 16 -11.11 -10.17 -14.20
C ALA A 16 -11.73 -8.87 -13.64
N GLY A 17 -11.90 -7.84 -14.47
CA GLY A 17 -12.51 -6.57 -14.06
C GLY A 17 -11.51 -5.45 -13.79
N ILE A 18 -10.23 -5.68 -14.03
CA ILE A 18 -9.19 -4.65 -13.84
C ILE A 18 -8.71 -4.21 -15.22
N ASP A 19 -9.43 -3.24 -15.79
CA ASP A 19 -9.13 -2.70 -17.12
C ASP A 19 -8.42 -1.37 -16.99
N VAL A 20 -7.14 -1.42 -16.70
CA VAL A 20 -6.28 -0.24 -16.50
C VAL A 20 -5.00 -0.38 -17.29
N GLN A 21 -4.34 0.75 -17.55
CA GLN A 21 -3.03 0.78 -18.18
C GLN A 21 -2.00 1.21 -17.15
N PHE A 22 -1.03 0.35 -16.87
CA PHE A 22 0.08 0.70 -15.97
C PHE A 22 1.18 1.41 -16.77
N VAL A 23 1.71 2.48 -16.19
CA VAL A 23 2.70 3.35 -16.86
C VAL A 23 4.01 3.47 -16.09
N GLN A 24 4.07 2.96 -14.87
CA GLN A 24 5.24 3.08 -14.01
C GLN A 24 5.35 1.87 -13.09
N ASP A 25 6.58 1.35 -12.96
CA ASP A 25 6.91 0.33 -11.97
C ASP A 25 7.85 0.92 -10.93
N ASN A 26 7.62 0.58 -9.66
CA ASN A 26 8.49 0.98 -8.56
C ASN A 26 8.89 -0.25 -7.76
N GLN A 27 10.07 -0.19 -7.14
CA GLN A 27 10.53 -1.23 -6.23
C GLN A 27 11.25 -0.59 -5.06
N SER A 28 10.97 -1.08 -3.86
CA SER A 28 11.63 -0.63 -2.64
C SER A 28 12.11 -1.82 -1.84
N ALA A 29 13.09 -1.58 -0.98
CA ALA A 29 13.60 -2.57 -0.04
C ALA A 29 13.62 -1.95 1.34
N SER A 30 13.23 -2.70 2.33
CA SER A 30 13.11 -2.18 3.70
C SER A 30 13.37 -3.28 4.72
N LYS A 31 13.93 -2.90 5.86
CA LYS A 31 14.18 -3.82 6.96
C LYS A 31 12.95 -3.95 7.87
N LYS A 32 12.99 -4.95 8.73
CA LYS A 32 11.94 -5.24 9.71
C LYS A 32 11.52 -4.00 10.49
N GLY A 33 10.21 -3.81 10.62
CA GLY A 33 9.65 -2.70 11.37
C GLY A 33 9.50 -1.40 10.61
N VAL A 34 9.95 -1.33 9.34
CA VAL A 34 9.68 -0.16 8.52
C VAL A 34 8.20 -0.14 8.17
N LEU A 35 7.56 0.99 8.42
CA LEU A 35 6.19 1.26 8.00
C LEU A 35 6.20 2.47 7.08
N ARG A 36 5.62 2.31 5.88
CA ARG A 36 5.51 3.40 4.91
C ARG A 36 4.03 3.69 4.65
N GLY A 37 3.63 4.92 4.71
CA GLY A 37 2.27 5.33 4.38
C GLY A 37 1.58 6.13 5.47
N LEU A 38 0.34 6.28 5.38
CA LEU A 38 -0.60 5.88 4.31
C LEU A 38 -0.62 6.99 3.25
N HIS A 39 -0.33 6.67 2.01
CA HIS A 39 -0.13 7.67 0.93
C HIS A 39 -1.18 7.58 -0.17
N PHE A 40 -1.41 8.72 -0.81
CA PHE A 40 -2.19 8.82 -2.05
C PHE A 40 -1.76 10.06 -2.82
N GLN A 41 -2.15 10.16 -4.09
CA GLN A 41 -1.99 11.39 -4.87
C GLN A 41 -3.35 12.04 -5.04
N ILE A 42 -3.38 13.37 -4.97
CA ILE A 42 -4.60 14.16 -4.86
C ILE A 42 -5.21 14.42 -6.23
N ASN A 43 -4.45 15.04 -7.14
CA ASN A 43 -4.90 15.44 -8.48
C ASN A 43 -4.56 14.39 -9.53
N TYR A 44 -3.58 13.53 -9.25
CA TYR A 44 -3.13 12.46 -10.16
C TYR A 44 -3.21 11.12 -9.45
N PRO A 45 -4.43 10.71 -9.03
CA PRO A 45 -4.57 9.48 -8.26
C PRO A 45 -4.14 8.26 -9.07
N GLN A 46 -3.53 7.31 -8.39
CA GLN A 46 -2.96 6.10 -9.00
C GLN A 46 -3.74 4.87 -8.54
N ASP A 47 -4.11 4.01 -9.50
CA ASP A 47 -4.36 2.62 -9.17
C ASP A 47 -3.02 1.93 -9.03
N LYS A 48 -2.91 0.97 -8.12
CA LYS A 48 -1.66 0.27 -7.85
C LYS A 48 -1.89 -1.23 -7.84
N LEU A 49 -0.95 -1.96 -8.41
CA LEU A 49 -0.89 -3.42 -8.28
C LEU A 49 0.40 -3.77 -7.55
N VAL A 50 0.27 -4.25 -6.32
CA VAL A 50 1.41 -4.44 -5.43
C VAL A 50 1.68 -5.90 -5.15
N ARG A 51 2.96 -6.24 -4.96
CA ARG A 51 3.40 -7.58 -4.60
C ARG A 51 4.73 -7.53 -3.86
N VAL A 52 5.03 -8.61 -3.15
CA VAL A 52 6.30 -8.76 -2.44
C VAL A 52 7.14 -9.80 -3.18
N VAL A 53 8.37 -9.44 -3.52
CA VAL A 53 9.28 -10.33 -4.24
C VAL A 53 10.31 -10.98 -3.32
N ASN A 54 10.48 -10.45 -2.10
CA ASN A 54 11.32 -11.04 -1.06
C ASN A 54 10.76 -10.65 0.30
N GLY A 55 10.61 -11.61 1.21
CA GLY A 55 10.11 -11.34 2.56
C GLY A 55 8.60 -11.28 2.66
N GLU A 56 8.13 -10.58 3.68
CA GLU A 56 6.71 -10.51 4.01
C GLU A 56 6.34 -9.13 4.54
N VAL A 57 5.19 -8.62 4.09
CA VAL A 57 4.62 -7.37 4.60
C VAL A 57 3.13 -7.56 4.90
N PHE A 58 2.59 -6.70 5.74
CA PHE A 58 1.14 -6.51 5.86
C PHE A 58 0.80 -5.21 5.14
N ASP A 59 -0.02 -5.32 4.09
CA ASP A 59 -0.36 -4.20 3.22
C ASP A 59 -1.76 -3.72 3.52
N VAL A 60 -1.95 -2.40 3.58
CA VAL A 60 -3.22 -1.79 4.02
C VAL A 60 -3.68 -0.77 2.98
N ALA A 61 -4.96 -0.84 2.65
CA ALA A 61 -5.65 0.15 1.83
C ALA A 61 -6.82 0.74 2.61
N VAL A 62 -6.99 2.06 2.56
CA VAL A 62 -8.09 2.78 3.21
C VAL A 62 -8.91 3.47 2.13
N ASP A 63 -10.20 3.22 2.11
CA ASP A 63 -11.10 3.82 1.12
C ASP A 63 -11.32 5.31 1.41
N LEU A 64 -10.90 6.16 0.47
CA LEU A 64 -11.10 7.61 0.56
C LEU A 64 -12.01 8.13 -0.56
N ARG A 65 -12.73 7.25 -1.24
CA ARG A 65 -13.64 7.65 -2.32
C ARG A 65 -14.85 8.36 -1.72
N GLU A 66 -15.08 9.59 -2.15
CA GLU A 66 -16.20 10.39 -1.70
C GLU A 66 -17.54 9.69 -2.04
N GLY A 67 -18.41 9.60 -1.05
CA GLY A 67 -19.72 8.96 -1.23
C GLY A 67 -19.70 7.42 -1.21
N SER A 68 -18.53 6.79 -1.06
CA SER A 68 -18.44 5.34 -0.96
C SER A 68 -19.05 4.83 0.34
N LYS A 69 -19.76 3.71 0.26
CA LYS A 69 -20.32 3.05 1.46
C LYS A 69 -19.24 2.56 2.41
N THR A 70 -18.01 2.39 1.90
CA THR A 70 -16.87 1.94 2.70
C THR A 70 -15.87 3.06 2.98
N TYR A 71 -16.27 4.32 2.79
CA TYR A 71 -15.39 5.46 3.09
C TYR A 71 -14.85 5.36 4.50
N GLY A 72 -13.53 5.50 4.63
CA GLY A 72 -12.84 5.40 5.92
C GLY A 72 -12.61 3.99 6.43
N LYS A 73 -13.08 2.98 5.72
CA LYS A 73 -12.83 1.58 6.07
C LYS A 73 -11.49 1.14 5.51
N TRP A 74 -10.83 0.23 6.24
CA TRP A 74 -9.55 -0.30 5.80
C TRP A 74 -9.64 -1.79 5.50
N PHE A 75 -8.75 -2.25 4.64
CA PHE A 75 -8.57 -3.65 4.32
C PHE A 75 -7.08 -3.97 4.34
N GLY A 76 -6.71 -5.06 5.00
CA GLY A 76 -5.32 -5.47 5.12
C GLY A 76 -5.11 -6.88 4.60
N VAL A 77 -3.93 -7.14 4.04
CA VAL A 77 -3.59 -8.44 3.48
C VAL A 77 -2.11 -8.74 3.71
N LEU A 78 -1.79 -9.99 4.05
CA LEU A 78 -0.41 -10.45 4.09
C LEU A 78 0.07 -10.75 2.67
N LEU A 79 1.16 -10.10 2.28
CA LEU A 79 1.82 -10.33 1.01
C LEU A 79 3.21 -10.87 1.28
N SER A 80 3.59 -11.94 0.60
CA SER A 80 4.92 -12.51 0.76
C SER A 80 5.43 -13.07 -0.57
N ALA A 81 6.76 -13.21 -0.67
CA ALA A 81 7.38 -13.90 -1.79
C ALA A 81 6.86 -15.33 -1.89
N GLU A 82 6.53 -15.93 -0.76
CA GLU A 82 6.07 -17.31 -0.67
C GLU A 82 4.63 -17.48 -1.13
N ASN A 83 3.71 -16.61 -0.66
CA ASN A 83 2.30 -16.72 -1.03
C ASN A 83 1.98 -16.16 -2.42
N LYS A 84 2.86 -15.33 -2.97
CA LYS A 84 2.77 -14.76 -4.32
C LYS A 84 1.46 -14.01 -4.59
N LYS A 85 0.81 -13.54 -3.55
CA LYS A 85 -0.40 -12.73 -3.69
C LYS A 85 -0.06 -11.37 -4.25
N GLN A 86 -0.97 -10.84 -5.04
CA GLN A 86 -0.94 -9.46 -5.50
C GLN A 86 -2.19 -8.76 -5.02
N PHE A 87 -2.06 -7.48 -4.71
CA PHE A 87 -3.15 -6.70 -4.19
C PHE A 87 -3.39 -5.50 -5.10
N PHE A 88 -4.61 -5.40 -5.64
CA PHE A 88 -4.99 -4.26 -6.47
C PHE A 88 -5.64 -3.21 -5.58
N ILE A 89 -5.06 -2.01 -5.58
CA ILE A 89 -5.54 -0.87 -4.79
C ILE A 89 -6.04 0.19 -5.76
N PRO A 90 -7.37 0.39 -5.84
CA PRO A 90 -7.93 1.40 -6.74
C PRO A 90 -7.47 2.81 -6.37
N LYS A 91 -7.49 3.71 -7.34
CA LYS A 91 -7.24 5.12 -7.07
C LYS A 91 -8.22 5.65 -6.03
N ASN A 92 -7.80 6.69 -5.32
CA ASN A 92 -8.56 7.30 -4.22
C ASN A 92 -8.66 6.40 -2.98
N PHE A 93 -7.70 5.49 -2.83
CA PHE A 93 -7.43 4.78 -1.58
C PHE A 93 -6.07 5.26 -1.05
N ALA A 94 -5.97 5.40 0.25
CA ALA A 94 -4.65 5.57 0.89
C ALA A 94 -4.02 4.20 1.05
N HIS A 95 -2.70 4.13 0.91
CA HIS A 95 -1.98 2.87 0.87
C HIS A 95 -0.72 2.92 1.74
N GLY A 96 -0.45 1.85 2.43
CA GLY A 96 0.77 1.68 3.20
C GLY A 96 1.02 0.24 3.56
N PHE A 97 2.19 -0.02 4.14
CA PHE A 97 2.55 -1.37 4.56
C PHE A 97 3.55 -1.34 5.71
N ILE A 98 3.60 -2.45 6.43
CA ILE A 98 4.58 -2.71 7.48
C ILE A 98 5.38 -3.97 7.14
N VAL A 99 6.71 -3.91 7.30
CA VAL A 99 7.60 -5.04 7.03
C VAL A 99 7.65 -5.95 8.25
N LEU A 100 7.26 -7.21 8.05
CA LEU A 100 7.19 -8.21 9.13
C LEU A 100 8.41 -9.13 9.17
N SER A 101 9.03 -9.42 8.04
CA SER A 101 10.26 -10.22 7.95
C SER A 101 11.48 -9.35 8.22
N ASP A 102 12.65 -9.97 8.34
CA ASP A 102 13.89 -9.23 8.59
C ASP A 102 14.18 -8.21 7.49
N TYR A 103 13.75 -8.53 6.26
CA TYR A 103 13.96 -7.73 5.08
C TYR A 103 12.83 -8.02 4.09
N ALA A 104 12.38 -7.02 3.36
CA ALA A 104 11.37 -7.21 2.32
C ALA A 104 11.66 -6.34 1.11
N GLU A 105 11.40 -6.90 -0.06
CA GLU A 105 11.41 -6.17 -1.33
C GLU A 105 10.00 -6.11 -1.86
N PHE A 106 9.55 -4.89 -2.15
CA PHE A 106 8.17 -4.56 -2.49
C PHE A 106 8.14 -3.94 -3.87
N ALA A 107 7.34 -4.50 -4.77
CA ALA A 107 7.25 -4.03 -6.15
C ALA A 107 5.81 -3.68 -6.49
N TYR A 108 5.60 -2.58 -7.21
CA TYR A 108 4.24 -2.24 -7.62
C TYR A 108 4.19 -1.46 -8.93
N LYS A 109 3.07 -1.63 -9.62
CA LYS A 109 2.75 -0.92 -10.86
C LYS A 109 1.75 0.18 -10.54
N CYS A 110 1.86 1.29 -11.26
CA CYS A 110 0.98 2.45 -11.10
C CYS A 110 0.35 2.85 -12.42
N THR A 111 -0.89 3.32 -12.37
CA THR A 111 -1.62 3.80 -13.55
C THR A 111 -1.37 5.26 -13.87
N ASP A 112 -0.70 5.99 -13.00
CA ASP A 112 -0.25 7.36 -13.26
C ASP A 112 1.16 7.54 -12.71
N PHE A 113 1.82 8.59 -13.18
CA PHE A 113 3.19 8.88 -12.78
C PHE A 113 3.25 9.44 -11.36
N TYR A 114 4.40 9.25 -10.72
CA TYR A 114 4.64 9.84 -9.42
C TYR A 114 4.80 11.35 -9.54
N HIS A 115 4.00 12.08 -8.77
CA HIS A 115 4.05 13.55 -8.68
C HIS A 115 4.38 13.91 -7.22
N PRO A 116 5.63 14.22 -6.89
CA PRO A 116 6.03 14.48 -5.49
C PRO A 116 5.30 15.65 -4.84
N ASN A 117 4.87 16.63 -5.63
CA ASN A 117 4.13 17.79 -5.11
C ASN A 117 2.61 17.52 -4.98
N ASP A 118 2.16 16.34 -5.35
CA ASP A 118 0.75 15.96 -5.32
C ASP A 118 0.44 14.95 -4.23
N GLU A 119 1.41 14.62 -3.40
CA GLU A 119 1.25 13.59 -2.38
C GLU A 119 0.41 14.09 -1.22
N GLY A 120 -0.56 13.24 -0.80
CA GLY A 120 -1.28 13.39 0.44
C GLY A 120 -1.09 12.15 1.29
N GLY A 121 -1.55 12.20 2.53
CA GLY A 121 -1.39 11.07 3.41
C GLY A 121 -2.33 11.10 4.60
N LEU A 122 -2.38 9.96 5.27
CA LEU A 122 -3.09 9.77 6.52
C LEU A 122 -2.11 9.24 7.57
N TYR A 123 -2.29 9.68 8.79
CA TYR A 123 -1.51 9.14 9.90
C TYR A 123 -1.84 7.65 10.07
N PHE A 124 -0.81 6.82 10.10
CA PHE A 124 -0.98 5.36 10.11
C PHE A 124 -1.77 4.85 11.31
N ASP A 125 -1.70 5.55 12.44
CA ASP A 125 -2.34 5.15 13.70
C ASP A 125 -3.55 6.04 14.04
N ASP A 126 -4.22 6.57 13.03
CA ASP A 126 -5.43 7.38 13.21
C ASP A 126 -6.52 6.53 13.85
N PRO A 127 -7.00 6.89 15.06
CA PRO A 127 -8.03 6.12 15.75
C PRO A 127 -9.38 6.12 15.03
N GLU A 128 -9.65 7.12 14.19
CA GLU A 128 -10.88 7.16 13.38
C GLU A 128 -10.90 6.07 12.32
N ILE A 129 -9.73 5.67 11.82
CA ILE A 129 -9.60 4.57 10.86
C ILE A 129 -9.48 3.26 11.61
N GLY A 130 -8.63 3.22 12.62
CA GLY A 130 -8.48 2.08 13.51
C GLY A 130 -7.79 0.88 12.87
N VAL A 131 -6.78 1.12 12.01
CA VAL A 131 -6.03 0.01 11.41
C VAL A 131 -5.35 -0.81 12.50
N GLU A 132 -5.58 -2.11 12.47
CA GLU A 132 -4.94 -3.05 13.38
C GLU A 132 -3.66 -3.58 12.74
N TRP A 133 -2.57 -2.83 12.92
CA TRP A 133 -1.27 -3.22 12.38
C TRP A 133 -0.68 -4.38 13.18
N PRO A 134 -0.33 -5.50 12.51
CA PRO A 134 0.40 -6.56 13.20
C PRO A 134 1.83 -6.09 13.48
N MET A 135 2.32 -6.36 14.69
CA MET A 135 3.69 -6.00 15.01
C MET A 135 4.65 -7.10 14.60
N PRO A 136 5.81 -6.75 14.02
CA PRO A 136 6.85 -7.75 13.77
C PRO A 136 7.29 -8.39 15.07
N GLU A 137 7.74 -9.62 14.98
CA GLU A 137 8.17 -10.37 16.16
C GLU A 137 9.21 -9.59 16.98
N GLY A 138 8.94 -9.45 18.27
CA GLY A 138 9.83 -8.77 19.20
C GLY A 138 9.76 -7.25 19.18
N MET A 139 8.81 -6.66 18.44
CA MET A 139 8.68 -5.21 18.31
C MET A 139 7.36 -4.69 18.85
N THR A 140 7.38 -3.46 19.33
CA THR A 140 6.18 -2.69 19.69
C THR A 140 6.04 -1.50 18.73
N LYS A 141 4.94 -0.75 18.85
CA LYS A 141 4.73 0.44 18.00
C LYS A 141 5.88 1.44 18.11
N GLU A 142 6.46 1.60 19.29
CA GLU A 142 7.57 2.52 19.52
C GLU A 142 8.84 2.13 18.78
N ASP A 143 8.98 0.84 18.43
CA ASP A 143 10.13 0.33 17.70
C ASP A 143 10.03 0.51 16.20
N LEU A 144 8.86 0.90 15.68
CA LEU A 144 8.64 1.03 14.24
C LEU A 144 9.50 2.14 13.65
N ILE A 145 9.95 1.91 12.43
CA ILE A 145 10.79 2.85 11.69
C ILE A 145 9.88 3.56 10.69
N ILE A 146 9.57 4.82 10.98
CA ILE A 146 8.64 5.62 10.19
C ILE A 146 9.34 6.91 9.81
N SER A 147 9.22 7.33 8.54
CA SER A 147 9.84 8.57 8.09
C SER A 147 9.24 9.76 8.83
N GLU A 148 10.02 10.84 8.93
CA GLU A 148 9.56 12.08 9.54
C GLU A 148 8.29 12.60 8.86
N LYS A 149 8.24 12.53 7.54
CA LYS A 149 7.07 12.92 6.77
C LYS A 149 5.83 12.14 7.18
N ASP A 150 5.96 10.84 7.34
CA ASP A 150 4.83 9.97 7.66
C ASP A 150 4.30 10.15 9.09
N HIS A 151 5.10 10.71 9.98
CA HIS A 151 4.65 11.10 11.32
C HIS A 151 3.79 12.37 11.31
N LYS A 152 3.89 13.18 10.26
CA LYS A 152 3.24 14.49 10.21
C LYS A 152 1.88 14.51 9.55
N TRP A 153 1.44 13.40 8.97
CA TRP A 153 0.11 13.32 8.35
C TRP A 153 -0.98 13.47 9.41
N GLY A 154 -2.05 14.16 9.03
CA GLY A 154 -3.25 14.26 9.87
C GLY A 154 -4.16 13.05 9.75
N GLY A 155 -5.26 13.07 10.49
CA GLY A 155 -6.27 12.03 10.45
C GLY A 155 -7.25 12.20 9.30
N ILE A 156 -8.13 11.22 9.14
CA ILE A 156 -9.13 11.23 8.07
C ILE A 156 -10.07 12.44 8.15
N LYS A 157 -10.40 12.90 9.35
CA LYS A 157 -11.26 14.08 9.51
C LYS A 157 -10.58 15.38 9.11
N ASP A 158 -9.27 15.39 8.96
CA ASP A 158 -8.51 16.55 8.53
C ASP A 158 -8.43 16.66 7.00
N LEU A 159 -8.91 15.65 6.27
CA LEU A 159 -8.92 15.68 4.81
C LEU A 159 -9.98 16.66 4.32
N LYS A 160 -9.58 17.58 3.46
CA LYS A 160 -10.51 18.52 2.83
C LYS A 160 -11.22 17.83 1.68
N LYS A 161 -12.51 18.03 1.62
CA LYS A 161 -13.35 17.52 0.54
C LYS A 161 -13.54 18.61 -0.52
#